data_1bca74c282747f8f3e84c56e3d994e3f
#
_entry.id   1bca74c282747f8f3e84c56e3d994e3f
#
_cell.length_a   1.000
_cell.length_b   1.000
_cell.length_c   1.000
_cell.angle_alpha   90.00
_cell.angle_beta   90.00
_cell.angle_gamma   90.00
#
_symmetry.space_group_name_H-M   'P 1'
#
loop_
_entity.id
_entity.type
_entity.pdbx_description
1 polymer ?
#
loop_
_entity_poly.entity_id
_entity_poly.type
_entity_poly.pdbx_seq_one_letter_code
_entity_poly.pdbx_strand_id
1 'polypeptide(L)'
;MNNSLFFLLIFPVFIFSQSVSKDSLIKIHKTNNFNQEVLIKLGEEYAAEKDWEKAIYYYDKLVNIDPENSDYLYRLGGTQAAYSEVVNKFRVLSIINSAKKNLIKSASIDTNHIYSRWALVQILTELPKFLGGNKTTALDYSKEIYDISKIHGLLAYYYIYNFQKNEGLILDTEVKIFTEIQTNPILFEFNHFNFIVGKLLINTDTSQFNLALRYLNRYLLNYSSADRFSLEEVYYYLAYCNFYLGNNNSLTLLKKSSEIASKSQKKNYNLISKIEELNKLMN
;
A
#
# COMPACT_ATOMS: atom_id res chain seq x y z
N MET A 1 1.46 -15.90 -55.36
CA MET A 1 1.80 -14.72 -54.57
C MET A 1 1.60 -15.08 -53.08
N ASN A 2 2.69 -15.42 -52.41
CA ASN A 2 2.69 -15.83 -51.02
C ASN A 2 2.86 -14.59 -50.15
N ASN A 3 1.81 -14.21 -49.40
CA ASN A 3 1.92 -13.22 -48.33
C ASN A 3 2.31 -13.94 -47.01
N SER A 4 3.59 -13.93 -46.75
CA SER A 4 4.13 -14.34 -45.45
C SER A 4 3.90 -13.22 -44.44
N LEU A 5 2.94 -13.41 -43.53
CA LEU A 5 2.77 -12.56 -42.35
C LEU A 5 3.91 -12.82 -41.37
N PHE A 6 4.83 -11.88 -41.27
CA PHE A 6 5.81 -11.84 -40.18
C PHE A 6 5.11 -11.44 -38.88
N PHE A 7 4.86 -12.41 -38.02
CA PHE A 7 4.53 -12.15 -36.61
C PHE A 7 5.81 -11.72 -35.91
N LEU A 8 5.95 -10.44 -35.66
CA LEU A 8 6.94 -9.89 -34.73
C LEU A 8 6.47 -10.26 -33.33
N LEU A 9 6.98 -11.38 -32.81
CA LEU A 9 6.92 -11.74 -31.41
C LEU A 9 7.81 -10.75 -30.63
N ILE A 10 7.20 -9.69 -30.10
CA ILE A 10 7.84 -8.85 -29.09
C ILE A 10 7.88 -9.68 -27.81
N PHE A 11 8.96 -10.41 -27.60
CA PHE A 11 9.27 -10.95 -26.28
C PHE A 11 9.47 -9.76 -25.33
N PRO A 12 8.71 -9.66 -24.22
CA PRO A 12 9.08 -8.74 -23.16
C PRO A 12 10.47 -9.19 -22.68
N VAL A 13 11.46 -8.36 -22.91
CA VAL A 13 12.76 -8.50 -22.24
C VAL A 13 12.48 -8.26 -20.78
N PHE A 14 12.26 -9.32 -20.01
CA PHE A 14 12.38 -9.28 -18.58
C PHE A 14 13.84 -8.92 -18.29
N ILE A 15 14.09 -7.66 -18.04
CA ILE A 15 15.29 -7.24 -17.34
C ILE A 15 15.14 -7.87 -15.96
N PHE A 16 15.68 -9.07 -15.80
CA PHE A 16 16.02 -9.60 -14.49
C PHE A 16 17.06 -8.62 -13.93
N SER A 17 16.61 -7.57 -13.27
CA SER A 17 17.42 -6.91 -12.28
C SER A 17 17.79 -8.02 -11.30
N GLN A 18 19.04 -8.48 -11.36
CA GLN A 18 19.57 -9.41 -10.37
C GLN A 18 19.36 -8.70 -9.02
N SER A 19 18.37 -9.17 -8.26
CA SER A 19 18.16 -8.68 -6.90
C SER A 19 19.43 -9.06 -6.13
N VAL A 20 20.24 -8.05 -5.81
CA VAL A 20 21.45 -8.23 -5.02
C VAL A 20 20.98 -8.86 -3.71
N SER A 21 21.49 -10.06 -3.38
CA SER A 21 21.06 -10.77 -2.18
C SER A 21 21.33 -9.92 -0.93
N LYS A 22 20.50 -10.05 0.10
CA LYS A 22 20.67 -9.33 1.37
C LYS A 22 22.07 -9.55 1.97
N ASP A 23 22.63 -10.75 1.85
CA ASP A 23 24.00 -11.04 2.31
C ASP A 23 25.05 -10.24 1.52
N SER A 24 24.84 -10.05 0.22
CA SER A 24 25.72 -9.21 -0.60
C SER A 24 25.61 -7.73 -0.21
N LEU A 25 24.39 -7.23 0.06
CA LEU A 25 24.18 -5.87 0.56
C LEU A 25 24.89 -5.66 1.92
N ILE A 26 24.81 -6.64 2.83
CA ILE A 26 25.50 -6.59 4.12
C ILE A 26 27.03 -6.56 3.93
N LYS A 27 27.58 -7.33 2.98
CA LYS A 27 29.00 -7.29 2.66
C LYS A 27 29.43 -5.91 2.13
N ILE A 28 28.68 -5.35 1.19
CA ILE A 28 28.94 -4.01 0.66
C ILE A 28 28.87 -2.97 1.77
N HIS A 29 27.85 -3.05 2.64
CA HIS A 29 27.72 -2.15 3.78
C HIS A 29 28.91 -2.21 4.74
N LYS A 30 29.51 -3.38 4.97
CA LYS A 30 30.71 -3.55 5.80
C LYS A 30 31.94 -2.85 5.20
N THR A 31 32.03 -2.75 3.88
CA THR A 31 33.16 -2.08 3.18
C THR A 31 32.91 -0.60 2.97
N ASN A 32 31.64 -0.21 2.78
CA ASN A 32 31.20 1.19 2.62
C ASN A 32 29.86 1.39 3.36
N ASN A 33 29.96 1.80 4.62
CA ASN A 33 28.80 1.99 5.51
C ASN A 33 28.02 3.29 5.25
N PHE A 34 28.44 4.12 4.30
CA PHE A 34 27.76 5.35 3.87
C PHE A 34 27.11 5.24 2.49
N ASN A 35 27.12 4.06 1.85
CA ASN A 35 26.48 3.86 0.56
C ASN A 35 24.95 3.93 0.74
N GLN A 36 24.37 5.05 0.31
CA GLN A 36 22.95 5.36 0.51
C GLN A 36 22.04 4.34 -0.19
N GLU A 37 22.36 3.91 -1.42
CA GLU A 37 21.56 2.89 -2.13
C GLU A 37 21.52 1.57 -1.37
N VAL A 38 22.66 1.14 -0.82
CA VAL A 38 22.73 -0.08 0.00
C VAL A 38 21.94 0.07 1.30
N LEU A 39 22.00 1.25 1.94
CA LEU A 39 21.23 1.52 3.16
C LEU A 39 19.72 1.52 2.88
N ILE A 40 19.28 2.09 1.75
CA ILE A 40 17.86 2.05 1.33
C ILE A 40 17.42 0.59 1.17
N LYS A 41 18.15 -0.20 0.36
CA LYS A 41 17.81 -1.60 0.10
C LYS A 41 17.80 -2.45 1.36
N LEU A 42 18.77 -2.28 2.25
CA LEU A 42 18.78 -3.00 3.54
C LEU A 42 17.60 -2.61 4.41
N GLY A 43 17.25 -1.31 4.47
CA GLY A 43 16.06 -0.86 5.17
C GLY A 43 14.77 -1.48 4.61
N GLU A 44 14.63 -1.53 3.27
CA GLU A 44 13.49 -2.16 2.59
C GLU A 44 13.41 -3.67 2.85
N GLU A 45 14.53 -4.41 2.76
CA GLU A 45 14.57 -5.84 3.05
C GLU A 45 14.16 -6.16 4.49
N TYR A 46 14.71 -5.42 5.48
CA TYR A 46 14.35 -5.63 6.87
C TYR A 46 12.90 -5.20 7.16
N ALA A 47 12.38 -4.15 6.53
CA ALA A 47 10.98 -3.77 6.63
C ALA A 47 10.04 -4.85 6.06
N ALA A 48 10.42 -5.46 4.91
CA ALA A 48 9.67 -6.57 4.31
C ALA A 48 9.64 -7.82 5.22
N GLU A 49 10.71 -8.06 5.97
CA GLU A 49 10.78 -9.11 6.99
C GLU A 49 10.10 -8.73 8.31
N LYS A 50 9.60 -7.49 8.43
CA LYS A 50 9.07 -6.91 9.67
C LYS A 50 10.07 -6.85 10.83
N ASP A 51 11.38 -6.87 10.50
CA ASP A 51 12.46 -6.56 11.44
C ASP A 51 12.61 -5.03 11.53
N TRP A 52 11.61 -4.42 12.20
CA TRP A 52 11.47 -2.97 12.26
C TRP A 52 12.66 -2.27 12.90
N GLU A 53 13.30 -2.89 13.89
CA GLU A 53 14.45 -2.28 14.58
C GLU A 53 15.65 -2.15 13.64
N LYS A 54 15.91 -3.17 12.80
CA LYS A 54 16.97 -3.07 11.81
C LYS A 54 16.59 -2.12 10.66
N ALA A 55 15.35 -2.13 10.20
CA ALA A 55 14.91 -1.19 9.19
C ALA A 55 15.08 0.27 9.68
N ILE A 56 14.66 0.58 10.92
CA ILE A 56 14.86 1.88 11.55
C ILE A 56 16.36 2.23 11.63
N TYR A 57 17.22 1.29 12.01
CA TYR A 57 18.66 1.50 12.09
C TYR A 57 19.26 1.94 10.74
N TYR A 58 18.87 1.32 9.62
CA TYR A 58 19.39 1.69 8.31
C TYR A 58 18.82 3.02 7.80
N TYR A 59 17.54 3.29 8.04
CA TYR A 59 16.93 4.58 7.67
C TYR A 59 17.41 5.74 8.55
N ASP A 60 17.71 5.50 9.82
CA ASP A 60 18.33 6.50 10.69
C ASP A 60 19.73 6.89 10.19
N LYS A 61 20.53 5.92 9.71
CA LYS A 61 21.81 6.21 9.05
C LYS A 61 21.63 7.13 7.83
N LEU A 62 20.60 6.91 7.00
CA LEU A 62 20.31 7.77 5.85
C LEU A 62 19.98 9.19 6.28
N VAL A 63 19.14 9.35 7.29
CA VAL A 63 18.79 10.67 7.86
C VAL A 63 20.02 11.35 8.48
N ASN A 64 20.94 10.60 9.07
CA ASN A 64 22.20 11.15 9.59
C ASN A 64 23.16 11.58 8.47
N ILE A 65 23.12 10.96 7.28
CA ILE A 65 23.91 11.38 6.11
C ILE A 65 23.31 12.64 5.48
N ASP A 66 21.99 12.70 5.31
CA ASP A 66 21.28 13.82 4.75
C ASP A 66 19.99 14.11 5.54
N PRO A 67 20.08 14.99 6.57
CA PRO A 67 18.95 15.30 7.44
C PRO A 67 17.83 16.12 6.78
N GLU A 68 18.08 16.68 5.59
CA GLU A 68 17.11 17.48 4.82
C GLU A 68 16.52 16.69 3.63
N ASN A 69 16.76 15.39 3.56
CA ASN A 69 16.16 14.54 2.55
C ASN A 69 14.75 14.07 2.99
N SER A 70 13.74 14.56 2.29
CA SER A 70 12.33 14.27 2.61
C SER A 70 12.00 12.77 2.52
N ASP A 71 12.55 12.05 1.53
CA ASP A 71 12.30 10.62 1.37
C ASP A 71 12.93 9.79 2.51
N TYR A 72 14.14 10.14 2.96
CA TYR A 72 14.77 9.45 4.10
C TYR A 72 13.99 9.64 5.40
N LEU A 73 13.52 10.86 5.64
CA LEU A 73 12.68 11.18 6.79
C LEU A 73 11.33 10.45 6.71
N TYR A 74 10.73 10.37 5.52
CA TYR A 74 9.50 9.60 5.29
C TYR A 74 9.72 8.11 5.57
N ARG A 75 10.80 7.49 5.05
CA ARG A 75 11.13 6.09 5.28
C ARG A 75 11.32 5.79 6.76
N LEU A 76 12.09 6.62 7.44
CA LEU A 76 12.30 6.49 8.89
C LEU A 76 10.99 6.64 9.66
N GLY A 77 10.24 7.71 9.44
CA GLY A 77 8.99 8.00 10.13
C GLY A 77 7.91 6.95 9.86
N GLY A 78 7.75 6.50 8.62
CA GLY A 78 6.81 5.44 8.24
C GLY A 78 7.15 4.11 8.91
N THR A 79 8.42 3.73 8.94
CA THR A 79 8.88 2.49 9.60
C THR A 79 8.69 2.56 11.11
N GLN A 80 8.95 3.72 11.74
CA GLN A 80 8.68 3.94 13.16
C GLN A 80 7.17 3.83 13.46
N ALA A 81 6.31 4.36 12.59
CA ALA A 81 4.86 4.20 12.74
C ALA A 81 4.44 2.72 12.68
N ALA A 82 4.94 1.95 11.70
CA ALA A 82 4.69 0.52 11.61
C ALA A 82 5.21 -0.25 12.84
N TYR A 83 6.39 0.09 13.33
CA TYR A 83 6.96 -0.51 14.54
C TYR A 83 6.11 -0.26 15.78
N SER A 84 5.47 0.91 15.87
CA SER A 84 4.62 1.25 17.01
C SER A 84 3.42 0.32 17.19
N GLU A 85 2.97 -0.37 16.15
CA GLU A 85 1.85 -1.32 16.21
C GLU A 85 2.20 -2.63 16.95
N VAL A 86 3.48 -2.98 16.98
CA VAL A 86 3.96 -4.26 17.52
C VAL A 86 4.86 -4.13 18.74
N VAL A 87 5.33 -2.93 19.02
CA VAL A 87 6.24 -2.68 20.16
C VAL A 87 5.51 -2.70 21.49
N ASN A 88 6.27 -2.90 22.58
CA ASN A 88 5.74 -2.83 23.93
C ASN A 88 5.05 -1.48 24.21
N LYS A 89 3.87 -1.52 24.84
CA LYS A 89 3.00 -0.38 25.12
C LYS A 89 3.71 0.83 25.76
N PHE A 90 4.73 0.60 26.59
CA PHE A 90 5.50 1.67 27.21
C PHE A 90 6.39 2.46 26.23
N ARG A 91 6.75 1.86 25.09
CA ARG A 91 7.57 2.51 24.04
C ARG A 91 6.75 3.16 22.93
N VAL A 92 5.45 2.82 22.81
CA VAL A 92 4.58 3.28 21.72
C VAL A 92 4.59 4.79 21.59
N LEU A 93 4.35 5.52 22.68
CA LEU A 93 4.25 6.99 22.66
C LEU A 93 5.55 7.66 22.18
N SER A 94 6.71 7.19 22.63
CA SER A 94 8.01 7.71 22.20
C SER A 94 8.23 7.47 20.70
N ILE A 95 7.94 6.26 20.23
CA ILE A 95 8.14 5.88 18.82
C ILE A 95 7.20 6.66 17.91
N ILE A 96 5.92 6.78 18.28
CA ILE A 96 4.92 7.57 17.52
C ILE A 96 5.30 9.05 17.48
N ASN A 97 5.80 9.62 18.54
CA ASN A 97 6.24 11.01 18.54
C ASN A 97 7.46 11.22 17.63
N SER A 98 8.39 10.26 17.60
CA SER A 98 9.52 10.28 16.66
C SER A 98 9.04 10.13 15.21
N ALA A 99 8.10 9.22 14.95
CA ALA A 99 7.48 9.04 13.63
C ALA A 99 6.84 10.33 13.13
N LYS A 100 5.96 10.94 13.95
CA LYS A 100 5.32 12.22 13.60
C LYS A 100 6.32 13.33 13.32
N LYS A 101 7.38 13.45 14.16
CA LYS A 101 8.43 14.47 13.96
C LYS A 101 9.10 14.31 12.59
N ASN A 102 9.49 13.10 12.23
CA ASN A 102 10.15 12.84 10.95
C ASN A 102 9.21 13.06 9.76
N LEU A 103 7.96 12.62 9.86
CA LEU A 103 6.96 12.80 8.80
C LEU A 103 6.58 14.27 8.60
N ILE A 104 6.41 15.04 9.68
CA ILE A 104 6.16 16.49 9.61
C ILE A 104 7.35 17.20 8.96
N LYS A 105 8.58 16.85 9.35
CA LYS A 105 9.78 17.43 8.74
C LYS A 105 9.86 17.07 7.25
N SER A 106 9.60 15.81 6.88
CA SER A 106 9.53 15.37 5.49
C SER A 106 8.52 16.21 4.68
N ALA A 107 7.29 16.36 5.18
CA ALA A 107 6.24 17.15 4.54
C ALA A 107 6.58 18.64 4.45
N SER A 108 7.38 19.19 5.38
CA SER A 108 7.79 20.58 5.36
C SER A 108 8.92 20.88 4.36
N ILE A 109 9.83 19.93 4.16
CA ILE A 109 10.94 20.01 3.20
C ILE A 109 10.42 19.89 1.77
N ASP A 110 9.61 18.87 1.50
CA ASP A 110 8.96 18.67 0.21
C ASP A 110 7.46 18.92 0.33
N THR A 111 7.03 20.09 -0.15
CA THR A 111 5.63 20.50 -0.11
C THR A 111 4.73 19.62 -0.98
N ASN A 112 5.27 18.84 -1.91
CA ASN A 112 4.54 17.90 -2.77
C ASN A 112 4.63 16.44 -2.27
N HIS A 113 5.27 16.17 -1.15
CA HIS A 113 5.43 14.81 -0.64
C HIS A 113 4.10 14.27 -0.08
N ILE A 114 3.34 13.57 -0.92
CA ILE A 114 2.02 13.00 -0.58
C ILE A 114 2.13 11.95 0.53
N TYR A 115 3.13 11.06 0.48
CA TYR A 115 3.18 9.88 1.33
C TYR A 115 3.48 10.20 2.81
N SER A 116 4.27 11.24 3.10
CA SER A 116 4.46 11.68 4.48
C SER A 116 3.18 12.26 5.08
N ARG A 117 2.42 13.05 4.29
CA ARG A 117 1.11 13.56 4.69
C ARG A 117 0.09 12.44 4.87
N TRP A 118 0.09 11.45 3.97
CA TRP A 118 -0.76 10.27 4.09
C TRP A 118 -0.50 9.49 5.38
N ALA A 119 0.78 9.26 5.72
CA ALA A 119 1.14 8.61 6.99
C ALA A 119 0.69 9.42 8.20
N LEU A 120 0.79 10.76 8.14
CA LEU A 120 0.25 11.65 9.17
C LEU A 120 -1.27 11.56 9.29
N VAL A 121 -2.00 11.52 8.16
CA VAL A 121 -3.46 11.30 8.16
C VAL A 121 -3.80 10.00 8.89
N GLN A 122 -3.11 8.89 8.60
CA GLN A 122 -3.35 7.62 9.27
C GLN A 122 -3.09 7.70 10.78
N ILE A 123 -1.91 8.15 11.18
CA ILE A 123 -1.51 8.28 12.59
C ILE A 123 -2.51 9.16 13.36
N LEU A 124 -2.82 10.34 12.84
CA LEU A 124 -3.69 11.30 13.51
C LEU A 124 -5.16 10.84 13.58
N THR A 125 -5.59 10.00 12.64
CA THR A 125 -6.94 9.43 12.60
C THR A 125 -7.09 8.26 13.56
N GLU A 126 -6.12 7.34 13.58
CA GLU A 126 -6.20 6.08 14.33
C GLU A 126 -5.87 6.24 15.82
N LEU A 127 -4.98 7.17 16.15
CA LEU A 127 -4.58 7.35 17.56
C LEU A 127 -5.72 7.94 18.40
N PRO A 128 -5.88 7.46 19.64
CA PRO A 128 -6.68 8.15 20.62
C PRO A 128 -6.16 9.58 20.89
N LYS A 129 -7.07 10.50 21.22
CA LYS A 129 -6.72 11.92 21.46
C LYS A 129 -5.61 12.10 22.49
N PHE A 130 -5.60 11.30 23.58
CA PHE A 130 -4.58 11.37 24.63
C PHE A 130 -3.19 10.86 24.19
N LEU A 131 -3.12 10.10 23.08
CA LEU A 131 -1.86 9.69 22.42
C LEU A 131 -1.48 10.61 21.26
N GLY A 132 -2.18 11.74 21.12
CA GLY A 132 -1.89 12.74 20.11
C GLY A 132 -2.60 12.52 18.77
N GLY A 133 -3.69 11.75 18.77
CA GLY A 133 -4.64 11.70 17.66
C GLY A 133 -5.39 13.03 17.52
N ASN A 134 -5.60 13.49 16.29
CA ASN A 134 -6.28 14.75 16.00
C ASN A 134 -6.94 14.70 14.62
N LYS A 135 -8.24 14.46 14.63
CA LYS A 135 -9.01 14.33 13.38
C LYS A 135 -9.08 15.63 12.56
N THR A 136 -9.07 16.78 13.23
CA THR A 136 -9.06 18.08 12.53
C THR A 136 -7.77 18.24 11.74
N THR A 137 -6.63 18.03 12.39
CA THR A 137 -5.32 18.08 11.71
C THR A 137 -5.19 16.99 10.63
N ALA A 138 -5.80 15.81 10.83
CA ALA A 138 -5.86 14.79 9.76
C ALA A 138 -6.61 15.28 8.53
N LEU A 139 -7.74 16.00 8.72
CA LEU A 139 -8.49 16.63 7.62
C LEU A 139 -7.68 17.76 6.95
N ASP A 140 -6.91 18.53 7.71
CA ASP A 140 -6.02 19.57 7.15
C ASP A 140 -4.97 18.95 6.24
N TYR A 141 -4.28 17.87 6.66
CA TYR A 141 -3.36 17.13 5.79
C TYR A 141 -4.06 16.49 4.58
N SER A 142 -5.29 16.01 4.73
CA SER A 142 -6.06 15.48 3.59
C SER A 142 -6.36 16.57 2.57
N LYS A 143 -6.62 17.80 3.03
CA LYS A 143 -6.77 18.96 2.15
C LYS A 143 -5.46 19.31 1.43
N GLU A 144 -4.32 19.33 2.15
CA GLU A 144 -3.01 19.54 1.52
C GLU A 144 -2.74 18.48 0.43
N ILE A 145 -3.03 17.19 0.71
CA ILE A 145 -2.91 16.12 -0.29
C ILE A 145 -3.83 16.38 -1.48
N TYR A 146 -5.07 16.84 -1.25
CA TYR A 146 -6.02 17.14 -2.32
C TYR A 146 -5.53 18.26 -3.22
N ASP A 147 -4.91 19.27 -2.66
CA ASP A 147 -4.35 20.41 -3.40
C ASP A 147 -3.14 19.97 -4.26
N ILE A 148 -2.39 18.93 -3.86
CA ILE A 148 -1.30 18.32 -4.64
C ILE A 148 -1.85 17.35 -5.69
N SER A 149 -2.76 16.48 -5.28
CA SER A 149 -3.36 15.44 -6.12
C SER A 149 -4.78 15.13 -5.63
N LYS A 150 -5.75 15.52 -6.46
CA LYS A 150 -7.17 15.38 -6.14
C LYS A 150 -7.54 13.95 -5.72
N ILE A 151 -7.10 12.94 -6.49
CA ILE A 151 -7.44 11.54 -6.19
C ILE A 151 -6.83 11.07 -4.86
N HIS A 152 -5.58 11.41 -4.56
CA HIS A 152 -4.96 11.03 -3.29
C HIS A 152 -5.64 11.73 -2.10
N GLY A 153 -6.04 12.99 -2.25
CA GLY A 153 -6.80 13.70 -1.22
C GLY A 153 -8.17 13.11 -0.99
N LEU A 154 -8.89 12.72 -2.06
CA LEU A 154 -10.16 12.01 -1.94
C LEU A 154 -10.00 10.68 -1.20
N LEU A 155 -8.95 9.91 -1.49
CA LEU A 155 -8.64 8.68 -0.76
C LEU A 155 -8.32 8.95 0.72
N ALA A 156 -7.67 10.08 1.03
CA ALA A 156 -7.38 10.48 2.42
C ALA A 156 -8.66 10.84 3.19
N TYR A 157 -9.56 11.60 2.57
CA TYR A 157 -10.89 11.87 3.14
C TYR A 157 -11.69 10.58 3.35
N TYR A 158 -11.72 9.71 2.34
CA TYR A 158 -12.38 8.41 2.41
C TYR A 158 -11.87 7.58 3.60
N TYR A 159 -10.54 7.55 3.80
CA TYR A 159 -9.93 6.85 4.93
C TYR A 159 -10.42 7.38 6.28
N ILE A 160 -10.43 8.70 6.47
CA ILE A 160 -10.92 9.33 7.72
C ILE A 160 -12.40 9.03 7.95
N TYR A 161 -13.24 9.17 6.92
CA TYR A 161 -14.68 8.98 7.05
C TYR A 161 -15.05 7.53 7.32
N ASN A 162 -14.34 6.57 6.72
CA ASN A 162 -14.48 5.14 7.05
C ASN A 162 -14.12 4.85 8.51
N PHE A 163 -13.03 5.41 9.00
CA PHE A 163 -12.62 5.26 10.40
C PHE A 163 -13.68 5.83 11.36
N GLN A 164 -14.31 6.94 10.96
CA GLN A 164 -15.40 7.57 11.71
C GLN A 164 -16.77 6.88 11.54
N LYS A 165 -16.90 5.95 10.59
CA LYS A 165 -18.15 5.29 10.20
C LYS A 165 -19.23 6.30 9.79
N ASN A 166 -18.85 7.38 9.10
CA ASN A 166 -19.76 8.41 8.61
C ASN A 166 -20.26 8.01 7.22
N GLU A 167 -21.36 7.25 7.16
CA GLU A 167 -21.88 6.66 5.93
C GLU A 167 -22.18 7.72 4.85
N GLY A 168 -22.73 8.88 5.21
CA GLY A 168 -23.04 9.94 4.25
C GLY A 168 -21.79 10.51 3.57
N LEU A 169 -20.72 10.79 4.34
CA LEU A 169 -19.47 11.29 3.80
C LEU A 169 -18.67 10.19 3.05
N ILE A 170 -18.82 8.93 3.47
CA ILE A 170 -18.24 7.79 2.75
C ILE A 170 -18.82 7.73 1.34
N LEU A 171 -20.15 7.66 1.20
CA LEU A 171 -20.84 7.57 -0.09
C LEU A 171 -20.53 8.76 -1.01
N ASP A 172 -20.60 9.98 -0.49
CA ASP A 172 -20.25 11.19 -1.25
C ASP A 172 -18.80 11.15 -1.78
N THR A 173 -17.88 10.67 -0.94
CA THR A 173 -16.46 10.57 -1.31
C THR A 173 -16.22 9.44 -2.30
N GLU A 174 -16.89 8.29 -2.18
CA GLU A 174 -16.83 7.19 -3.15
C GLU A 174 -17.26 7.65 -4.54
N VAL A 175 -18.37 8.38 -4.65
CA VAL A 175 -18.84 8.96 -5.93
C VAL A 175 -17.78 9.88 -6.54
N LYS A 176 -17.13 10.72 -5.73
CA LYS A 176 -16.07 11.62 -6.18
C LYS A 176 -14.82 10.86 -6.63
N ILE A 177 -14.40 9.83 -5.89
CA ILE A 177 -13.27 8.95 -6.26
C ILE A 177 -13.58 8.26 -7.59
N PHE A 178 -14.78 7.69 -7.70
CA PHE A 178 -15.22 7.02 -8.91
C PHE A 178 -15.19 7.94 -10.13
N THR A 179 -15.77 9.13 -10.01
CA THR A 179 -15.76 10.14 -11.08
C THR A 179 -14.33 10.53 -11.47
N GLU A 180 -13.45 10.74 -10.51
CA GLU A 180 -12.06 11.11 -10.76
C GLU A 180 -11.29 10.00 -11.48
N ILE A 181 -11.43 8.75 -11.05
CA ILE A 181 -10.78 7.59 -11.67
C ILE A 181 -11.28 7.34 -13.10
N GLN A 182 -12.57 7.59 -13.37
CA GLN A 182 -13.09 7.47 -14.74
C GLN A 182 -12.59 8.57 -15.67
N THR A 183 -12.47 9.79 -15.14
CA THR A 183 -12.05 10.96 -15.93
C THR A 183 -10.54 10.99 -16.13
N ASN A 184 -9.78 10.65 -15.09
CA ASN A 184 -8.32 10.73 -15.02
C ASN A 184 -7.76 9.39 -14.47
N PRO A 185 -7.79 8.29 -15.22
CA PRO A 185 -7.31 7.01 -14.73
C PRO A 185 -5.80 7.03 -14.55
N ILE A 186 -5.35 6.88 -13.31
CA ILE A 186 -3.92 6.74 -12.98
C ILE A 186 -3.65 5.37 -12.34
N LEU A 187 -2.43 4.87 -12.48
CA LEU A 187 -1.93 3.76 -11.68
C LEU A 187 -1.03 4.34 -10.61
N PHE A 188 -1.30 3.93 -9.38
CA PHE A 188 -0.56 4.45 -8.23
C PHE A 188 0.80 3.78 -8.10
N GLU A 189 1.84 4.56 -7.84
CA GLU A 189 3.17 4.05 -7.50
C GLU A 189 3.15 3.39 -6.13
N PHE A 190 2.50 4.04 -5.16
CA PHE A 190 2.28 3.45 -3.85
C PHE A 190 1.21 2.38 -3.92
N ASN A 191 1.65 1.12 -3.85
CA ASN A 191 0.85 -0.05 -4.14
C ASN A 191 -0.45 -0.14 -3.32
N HIS A 192 -0.44 0.35 -2.10
CA HIS A 192 -1.58 0.43 -1.20
C HIS A 192 -2.86 1.04 -1.86
N PHE A 193 -2.70 2.11 -2.65
CA PHE A 193 -3.84 2.76 -3.30
C PHE A 193 -4.43 1.92 -4.43
N ASN A 194 -3.61 1.11 -5.12
CA ASN A 194 -4.12 0.20 -6.14
C ASN A 194 -5.12 -0.81 -5.54
N PHE A 195 -4.84 -1.34 -4.36
CA PHE A 195 -5.79 -2.23 -3.68
C PHE A 195 -7.07 -1.51 -3.27
N ILE A 196 -6.95 -0.34 -2.61
CA ILE A 196 -8.12 0.43 -2.14
C ILE A 196 -9.04 0.77 -3.30
N VAL A 197 -8.51 1.31 -4.39
CA VAL A 197 -9.30 1.69 -5.57
C VAL A 197 -9.90 0.46 -6.24
N GLY A 198 -9.14 -0.62 -6.41
CA GLY A 198 -9.66 -1.87 -6.95
C GLY A 198 -10.85 -2.41 -6.15
N LYS A 199 -10.76 -2.35 -4.82
CA LYS A 199 -11.84 -2.78 -3.92
C LYS A 199 -13.06 -1.83 -3.96
N LEU A 200 -12.84 -0.52 -4.03
CA LEU A 200 -13.92 0.45 -4.16
C LEU A 200 -14.74 0.23 -5.43
N LEU A 201 -14.09 -0.01 -6.55
CA LEU A 201 -14.74 -0.24 -7.84
C LEU A 201 -15.62 -1.50 -7.87
N ILE A 202 -15.35 -2.49 -7.02
CA ILE A 202 -16.19 -3.70 -6.88
C ILE A 202 -17.53 -3.39 -6.22
N ASN A 203 -17.57 -2.41 -5.32
CA ASN A 203 -18.78 -2.07 -4.55
C ASN A 203 -19.78 -1.23 -5.37
N THR A 204 -19.45 -0.79 -6.57
CA THR A 204 -20.31 0.07 -7.39
C THR A 204 -21.31 -0.76 -8.22
N ASP A 205 -20.88 -1.30 -9.33
CA ASP A 205 -21.64 -2.21 -10.16
C ASP A 205 -20.70 -3.09 -11.01
N THR A 206 -21.26 -4.08 -11.70
CA THR A 206 -20.48 -5.02 -12.53
C THR A 206 -19.79 -4.35 -13.72
N SER A 207 -20.24 -3.17 -14.15
CA SER A 207 -19.64 -2.44 -15.28
C SER A 207 -18.20 -2.00 -14.97
N GLN A 208 -17.83 -1.91 -13.70
CA GLN A 208 -16.52 -1.45 -13.24
C GLN A 208 -15.53 -2.59 -12.97
N PHE A 209 -15.93 -3.84 -13.08
CA PHE A 209 -15.07 -4.98 -12.75
C PHE A 209 -13.82 -5.07 -13.62
N ASN A 210 -13.88 -4.68 -14.89
CA ASN A 210 -12.68 -4.61 -15.73
C ASN A 210 -11.67 -3.57 -15.21
N LEU A 211 -12.15 -2.44 -14.75
CA LEU A 211 -11.30 -1.41 -14.17
C LEU A 211 -10.77 -1.85 -12.80
N ALA A 212 -11.60 -2.47 -11.97
CA ALA A 212 -11.17 -3.08 -10.70
C ALA A 212 -10.05 -4.10 -10.90
N LEU A 213 -10.20 -5.00 -11.90
CA LEU A 213 -9.15 -5.98 -12.24
C LEU A 213 -7.82 -5.31 -12.61
N ARG A 214 -7.84 -4.17 -13.31
CA ARG A 214 -6.61 -3.43 -13.66
C ARG A 214 -5.85 -2.99 -12.41
N TYR A 215 -6.54 -2.44 -11.40
CA TYR A 215 -5.93 -2.00 -10.15
C TYR A 215 -5.49 -3.17 -9.28
N LEU A 216 -6.32 -4.20 -9.12
CA LEU A 216 -5.99 -5.39 -8.33
C LEU A 216 -4.82 -6.19 -8.92
N ASN A 217 -4.75 -6.32 -10.25
CA ASN A 217 -3.60 -6.95 -10.91
C ASN A 217 -2.33 -6.10 -10.75
N ARG A 218 -2.43 -4.77 -10.80
CA ARG A 218 -1.30 -3.89 -10.51
C ARG A 218 -0.80 -4.09 -9.07
N TYR A 219 -1.72 -4.19 -8.10
CA TYR A 219 -1.37 -4.50 -6.72
C TYR A 219 -0.65 -5.85 -6.63
N LEU A 220 -1.20 -6.89 -7.23
CA LEU A 220 -0.62 -8.23 -7.21
C LEU A 220 0.77 -8.28 -7.85
N LEU A 221 0.98 -7.57 -8.96
CA LEU A 221 2.27 -7.50 -9.66
C LEU A 221 3.38 -6.89 -8.79
N ASN A 222 3.03 -5.87 -7.99
CA ASN A 222 3.97 -5.13 -7.15
C ASN A 222 3.90 -5.56 -5.68
N TYR A 223 3.26 -6.69 -5.38
CA TYR A 223 3.07 -7.15 -4.01
C TYR A 223 4.39 -7.42 -3.30
N SER A 224 4.47 -6.96 -2.06
CA SER A 224 5.54 -7.23 -1.10
C SER A 224 4.95 -7.77 0.20
N SER A 225 5.73 -8.56 0.93
CA SER A 225 5.34 -9.05 2.28
C SER A 225 5.19 -7.91 3.31
N ALA A 226 5.71 -6.71 3.02
CA ALA A 226 5.50 -5.51 3.81
C ALA A 226 4.13 -4.85 3.55
N ASP A 227 3.44 -5.22 2.46
CA ASP A 227 2.15 -4.63 2.12
C ASP A 227 1.08 -4.95 3.18
N ARG A 228 0.19 -3.98 3.40
CA ARG A 228 -0.86 -4.06 4.43
C ARG A 228 -1.95 -5.08 4.09
N PHE A 229 -2.32 -5.19 2.81
CA PHE A 229 -3.39 -6.09 2.36
C PHE A 229 -2.81 -7.44 1.93
N SER A 230 -3.46 -8.50 2.36
CA SER A 230 -2.95 -9.85 2.17
C SER A 230 -3.22 -10.41 0.77
N LEU A 231 -2.37 -11.35 0.33
CA LEU A 231 -2.55 -12.00 -0.97
C LEU A 231 -3.86 -12.76 -1.08
N GLU A 232 -4.32 -13.40 -0.01
CA GLU A 232 -5.59 -14.11 -0.01
C GLU A 232 -6.76 -13.16 -0.29
N GLU A 233 -6.72 -11.94 0.24
CA GLU A 233 -7.75 -10.94 -0.01
C GLU A 233 -7.73 -10.45 -1.46
N VAL A 234 -6.53 -10.23 -2.03
CA VAL A 234 -6.37 -9.85 -3.44
C VAL A 234 -6.90 -10.92 -4.37
N TYR A 235 -6.50 -12.19 -4.15
CA TYR A 235 -6.98 -13.30 -4.98
C TYR A 235 -8.49 -13.50 -4.88
N TYR A 236 -9.09 -13.26 -3.71
CA TYR A 236 -10.54 -13.27 -3.55
C TYR A 236 -11.22 -12.23 -4.45
N TYR A 237 -10.77 -10.96 -4.41
CA TYR A 237 -11.39 -9.91 -5.21
C TYR A 237 -11.13 -10.09 -6.71
N LEU A 238 -9.97 -10.61 -7.10
CA LEU A 238 -9.72 -11.01 -8.49
C LEU A 238 -10.66 -12.14 -8.94
N ALA A 239 -10.87 -13.15 -8.09
CA ALA A 239 -11.82 -14.24 -8.38
C ALA A 239 -13.26 -13.71 -8.51
N TYR A 240 -13.66 -12.82 -7.61
CA TYR A 240 -14.98 -12.20 -7.59
C TYR A 240 -15.26 -11.45 -8.89
N CYS A 241 -14.39 -10.53 -9.29
CA CYS A 241 -14.55 -9.79 -10.55
C CYS A 241 -14.59 -10.71 -11.75
N ASN A 242 -13.69 -11.70 -11.83
CA ASN A 242 -13.64 -12.65 -12.95
C ASN A 242 -14.90 -13.52 -13.02
N PHE A 243 -15.48 -13.91 -11.91
CA PHE A 243 -16.73 -14.68 -11.86
C PHE A 243 -17.89 -13.90 -12.49
N TYR A 244 -18.11 -12.66 -12.07
CA TYR A 244 -19.19 -11.84 -12.58
C TYR A 244 -18.97 -11.36 -14.02
N LEU A 245 -17.74 -11.37 -14.53
CA LEU A 245 -17.42 -11.13 -15.93
C LEU A 245 -17.50 -12.41 -16.81
N GLY A 246 -17.79 -13.56 -16.22
CA GLY A 246 -17.85 -14.84 -16.94
C GLY A 246 -16.49 -15.40 -17.37
N ASN A 247 -15.39 -14.97 -16.74
CA ASN A 247 -14.05 -15.43 -17.07
C ASN A 247 -13.73 -16.80 -16.45
N ASN A 248 -13.12 -17.70 -17.22
CA ASN A 248 -12.85 -19.08 -16.82
C ASN A 248 -11.81 -19.28 -15.72
N ASN A 249 -11.02 -18.24 -15.37
CA ASN A 249 -9.97 -18.35 -14.37
C ASN A 249 -10.45 -18.05 -12.91
N SER A 250 -11.73 -17.70 -12.75
CA SER A 250 -12.31 -17.31 -11.46
C SER A 250 -12.14 -18.38 -10.37
N LEU A 251 -12.43 -19.64 -10.69
CA LEU A 251 -12.29 -20.76 -9.74
C LEU A 251 -10.82 -21.00 -9.34
N THR A 252 -9.89 -20.87 -10.29
CA THR A 252 -8.44 -21.00 -10.02
C THR A 252 -7.96 -19.92 -9.04
N LEU A 253 -8.39 -18.68 -9.24
CA LEU A 253 -8.07 -17.57 -8.34
C LEU A 253 -8.69 -17.75 -6.95
N LEU A 254 -9.93 -18.24 -6.88
CA LEU A 254 -10.60 -18.53 -5.61
C LEU A 254 -9.89 -19.63 -4.82
N LYS A 255 -9.45 -20.70 -5.50
CA LYS A 255 -8.64 -21.77 -4.90
C LYS A 255 -7.34 -21.23 -4.31
N LYS A 256 -6.62 -20.35 -5.04
CA LYS A 256 -5.41 -19.69 -4.51
C LYS A 256 -5.70 -18.88 -3.24
N SER A 257 -6.80 -18.10 -3.24
CA SER A 257 -7.23 -17.35 -2.06
C SER A 257 -7.46 -18.28 -0.87
N SER A 258 -8.21 -19.37 -1.06
CA SER A 258 -8.51 -20.36 -0.03
C SER A 258 -7.25 -21.06 0.51
N GLU A 259 -6.33 -21.46 -0.37
CA GLU A 259 -5.07 -22.12 0.01
C GLU A 259 -4.20 -21.21 0.89
N ILE A 260 -4.07 -19.93 0.53
CA ILE A 260 -3.28 -18.96 1.31
C ILE A 260 -3.97 -18.70 2.65
N ALA A 261 -5.29 -18.47 2.65
CA ALA A 261 -6.08 -18.24 3.87
C ALA A 261 -6.01 -19.42 4.84
N SER A 262 -5.97 -20.67 4.31
CA SER A 262 -5.84 -21.88 5.13
C SER A 262 -4.48 -22.00 5.82
N LYS A 263 -3.41 -21.48 5.23
CA LYS A 263 -2.04 -21.50 5.75
C LYS A 263 -1.71 -20.31 6.63
N SER A 264 -2.52 -19.23 6.59
CA SER A 264 -2.30 -18.01 7.38
C SER A 264 -2.38 -18.34 8.90
N GLN A 265 -1.40 -17.85 9.66
CA GLN A 265 -1.39 -17.97 11.13
C GLN A 265 -2.52 -17.15 11.77
N LYS A 266 -2.83 -15.99 11.18
CA LYS A 266 -3.92 -15.12 11.63
C LYS A 266 -5.12 -15.31 10.70
N LYS A 267 -6.11 -16.08 11.13
CA LYS A 267 -7.32 -16.34 10.35
C LYS A 267 -8.19 -15.10 10.20
N ASN A 268 -8.54 -14.78 8.95
CA ASN A 268 -9.57 -13.80 8.64
C ASN A 268 -10.90 -14.52 8.36
N TYR A 269 -11.69 -14.77 9.41
CA TYR A 269 -12.94 -15.53 9.31
C TYR A 269 -13.97 -14.88 8.39
N ASN A 270 -14.00 -13.55 8.30
CA ASN A 270 -14.88 -12.84 7.37
C ASN A 270 -14.51 -13.14 5.91
N LEU A 271 -13.22 -13.11 5.58
CA LEU A 271 -12.75 -13.46 4.24
C LEU A 271 -13.02 -14.94 3.92
N ILE A 272 -12.80 -15.83 4.89
CA ILE A 272 -13.08 -17.27 4.73
C ILE A 272 -14.56 -17.50 4.40
N SER A 273 -15.50 -16.87 5.13
CA SER A 273 -16.93 -16.93 4.83
C SER A 273 -17.25 -16.44 3.41
N LYS A 274 -16.67 -15.32 2.99
CA LYS A 274 -16.83 -14.79 1.63
C LYS A 274 -16.30 -15.73 0.54
N ILE A 275 -15.17 -16.40 0.79
CA ILE A 275 -14.61 -17.41 -0.12
C ILE A 275 -15.57 -18.59 -0.27
N GLU A 276 -16.12 -19.08 0.84
CA GLU A 276 -17.09 -20.18 0.85
C GLU A 276 -18.39 -19.83 0.11
N GLU A 277 -18.91 -18.62 0.34
CA GLU A 277 -20.09 -18.10 -0.35
C GLU A 277 -19.88 -18.03 -1.86
N LEU A 278 -18.76 -17.42 -2.29
CA LEU A 278 -18.43 -17.30 -3.71
C LEU A 278 -18.21 -18.68 -4.35
N ASN A 279 -17.58 -19.63 -3.63
CA ASN A 279 -17.39 -20.99 -4.12
C ASN A 279 -18.73 -21.74 -4.32
N LYS A 280 -19.74 -21.49 -3.46
CA LYS A 280 -21.09 -22.05 -3.64
C LYS A 280 -21.80 -21.47 -4.87
N LEU A 281 -21.54 -20.21 -5.23
CA LEU A 281 -22.12 -19.58 -6.42
C LEU A 281 -21.48 -20.10 -7.73
N MET A 282 -20.24 -20.58 -7.66
CA MET A 282 -19.47 -21.07 -8.80
C MET A 282 -19.76 -22.54 -9.14
N ASN A 283 -20.34 -23.30 -8.20
CA ASN A 283 -20.69 -24.73 -8.34
C ASN A 283 -22.20 -24.92 -8.53
#